data_fcaa1f7883e444858fb12ca7fe116b1c
#
_entry.id   fcaa1f7883e444858fb12ca7fe116b1c
#
_cell.length_a   1.000
_cell.length_b   1.000
_cell.length_c   1.000
_cell.angle_alpha   90.00
_cell.angle_beta   90.00
_cell.angle_gamma   90.00
#
_symmetry.space_group_name_H-M   'P 1'
#
loop_
_entity.id
_entity.type
_entity.pdbx_description
1 polymer ?
#
loop_
_entity_poly.entity_id
_entity_poly.type
_entity_poly.pdbx_seq_one_letter_code
_entity_poly.pdbx_strand_id
1 'polypeptide(L)'
;MSEYKWYGYRRANGKVGARNLVAVMPSVICANDVAQAICRQVQGTVGLFHHQGCCQLPVDLKRVTDVLSHLGQAPNVGAVLIVSLGCEGTDHARIYEEIQASGKPVEIIHIQELGGTSRAVQAGIDAAQRLVQEISGLQRTEADISELVMSIKCGGSDTTSGMASNCVIGYVADKLVDLGATVVFGETTEFIGGEQILARRAVGGECGPVGQKIYEIVENMEQRAKAVGEDMRGGQPTPGNIAGGLSSIEEKSLGAIMKSGHRPIQGVLDYCDRITDQKGLWIKDTPGREPEILTGMAATGAQVMMFSTGRGAPQGFCTMPVIKICGNPNTYARMSNDMDLNAGVILEGKKSIDEVGEEAFQMLLETLSGRMTKNEALSYFGSIDILCVGPVI
;
A
#
# COMPACT_ATOMS: atom_id res chain seq x y z
N MET A 1 -14.39 -19.85 -13.19
CA MET A 1 -14.78 -18.52 -12.66
C MET A 1 -15.25 -18.73 -11.24
N SER A 2 -14.79 -17.90 -10.29
CA SER A 2 -15.20 -17.96 -8.89
C SER A 2 -16.68 -17.59 -8.74
N GLU A 3 -17.34 -18.09 -7.70
CA GLU A 3 -18.69 -17.64 -7.30
C GLU A 3 -18.68 -16.21 -6.74
N TYR A 4 -17.50 -15.69 -6.30
CA TYR A 4 -17.34 -14.38 -5.71
C TYR A 4 -17.01 -13.34 -6.76
N LYS A 5 -17.85 -12.31 -6.87
CA LYS A 5 -17.73 -11.20 -7.80
C LYS A 5 -17.69 -9.89 -7.05
N TRP A 6 -17.10 -8.89 -7.68
CA TRP A 6 -17.10 -7.50 -7.23
C TRP A 6 -17.27 -6.56 -8.42
N TYR A 7 -17.56 -5.29 -8.18
CA TYR A 7 -17.83 -4.31 -9.23
C TYR A 7 -16.78 -3.21 -9.21
N GLY A 8 -16.01 -3.09 -10.29
CA GLY A 8 -14.91 -2.13 -10.44
C GLY A 8 -14.81 -1.50 -11.81
N TYR A 9 -13.87 -0.61 -11.96
CA TYR A 9 -13.63 0.14 -13.18
C TYR A 9 -12.57 -0.56 -14.02
N ARG A 10 -12.99 -1.14 -15.16
CA ARG A 10 -12.05 -1.83 -16.06
C ARG A 10 -11.20 -0.82 -16.81
N ARG A 11 -9.91 -1.03 -16.82
CA ARG A 11 -8.92 -0.21 -17.50
C ARG A 11 -8.61 -0.76 -18.89
N ALA A 12 -8.03 0.06 -19.78
CA ALA A 12 -7.64 -0.34 -21.13
C ALA A 12 -6.68 -1.55 -21.16
N ASN A 13 -5.80 -1.67 -20.17
CA ASN A 13 -4.89 -2.82 -20.00
C ASN A 13 -5.54 -4.07 -19.36
N GLY A 14 -6.86 -4.09 -19.22
CA GLY A 14 -7.64 -5.22 -18.67
C GLY A 14 -7.70 -5.28 -17.14
N LYS A 15 -6.89 -4.55 -16.39
CA LYS A 15 -6.95 -4.52 -14.91
C LYS A 15 -8.22 -3.81 -14.43
N VAL A 16 -8.66 -4.10 -13.21
CA VAL A 16 -9.89 -3.54 -12.65
C VAL A 16 -9.55 -2.72 -11.41
N GLY A 17 -10.00 -1.47 -11.35
CA GLY A 17 -9.83 -0.60 -10.18
C GLY A 17 -11.06 -0.62 -9.26
N ALA A 18 -10.85 -0.65 -7.95
CA ALA A 18 -11.90 -0.46 -6.94
C ALA A 18 -12.33 1.01 -6.81
N ARG A 19 -11.52 1.92 -7.35
CA ARG A 19 -11.76 3.38 -7.39
C ARG A 19 -11.49 3.91 -8.79
N ASN A 20 -11.93 5.15 -9.05
CA ASN A 20 -11.76 5.83 -10.33
C ASN A 20 -11.33 7.28 -10.07
N LEU A 21 -10.07 7.48 -9.75
CA LEU A 21 -9.53 8.73 -9.24
C LEU A 21 -8.65 9.40 -10.29
N VAL A 22 -8.64 10.74 -10.32
CA VAL A 22 -7.61 11.51 -11.01
C VAL A 22 -6.48 11.80 -10.03
N ALA A 23 -5.31 11.25 -10.28
CA ALA A 23 -4.13 11.50 -9.44
C ALA A 23 -3.43 12.79 -9.92
N VAL A 24 -3.29 13.77 -9.05
CA VAL A 24 -2.42 14.94 -9.25
C VAL A 24 -1.08 14.61 -8.63
N MET A 25 -0.09 14.39 -9.47
CA MET A 25 1.20 13.81 -9.13
C MET A 25 2.33 14.85 -9.30
N PRO A 26 2.81 15.48 -8.22
CA PRO A 26 4.04 16.23 -8.32
C PRO A 26 5.22 15.28 -8.63
N SER A 27 6.09 15.65 -9.57
CA SER A 27 7.30 14.88 -9.87
C SER A 27 8.46 15.18 -8.90
N VAL A 28 8.30 16.22 -8.07
CA VAL A 28 9.29 16.69 -7.08
C VAL A 28 8.59 17.43 -5.95
N ILE A 29 9.18 17.39 -4.75
CA ILE A 29 8.66 18.09 -3.56
C ILE A 29 8.29 19.56 -3.82
N CYS A 30 9.06 20.29 -4.63
CA CYS A 30 8.84 21.70 -4.94
C CYS A 30 7.52 21.98 -5.68
N ALA A 31 6.91 20.96 -6.28
CA ALA A 31 5.63 21.06 -6.97
C ALA A 31 4.41 20.74 -6.10
N ASN A 32 4.61 20.31 -4.85
CA ASN A 32 3.53 19.87 -3.95
C ASN A 32 2.47 20.94 -3.73
N ASP A 33 2.86 22.19 -3.49
CA ASP A 33 1.90 23.26 -3.18
C ASP A 33 1.01 23.62 -4.39
N VAL A 34 1.57 23.57 -5.60
CA VAL A 34 0.80 23.74 -6.85
C VAL A 34 -0.18 22.58 -7.01
N ALA A 35 0.28 21.33 -6.85
CA ALA A 35 -0.57 20.15 -6.93
C ALA A 35 -1.68 20.17 -5.86
N GLN A 36 -1.37 20.59 -4.63
CA GLN A 36 -2.36 20.75 -3.57
C GLN A 36 -3.40 21.81 -3.86
N ALA A 37 -2.99 22.95 -4.43
CA ALA A 37 -3.92 24.02 -4.82
C ALA A 37 -4.90 23.55 -5.90
N ILE A 38 -4.43 22.72 -6.85
CA ILE A 38 -5.28 22.10 -7.89
C ILE A 38 -6.30 21.15 -7.23
N CYS A 39 -5.84 20.23 -6.36
CA CYS A 39 -6.71 19.27 -5.70
C CYS A 39 -7.80 19.91 -4.84
N ARG A 40 -7.53 21.08 -4.24
CA ARG A 40 -8.54 21.80 -3.45
C ARG A 40 -9.67 22.40 -4.29
N GLN A 41 -9.47 22.60 -5.58
CA GLN A 41 -10.44 23.25 -6.46
C GLN A 41 -11.16 22.25 -7.37
N VAL A 42 -10.56 21.11 -7.69
CA VAL A 42 -11.14 20.13 -8.61
C VAL A 42 -11.56 18.88 -7.86
N GLN A 43 -12.87 18.71 -7.69
CA GLN A 43 -13.45 17.51 -7.07
C GLN A 43 -13.15 16.27 -7.92
N GLY A 44 -12.89 15.10 -7.28
CA GLY A 44 -12.55 13.85 -7.95
C GLY A 44 -11.06 13.67 -8.16
N THR A 45 -10.25 14.63 -7.69
CA THR A 45 -8.79 14.52 -7.68
C THR A 45 -8.26 14.07 -6.32
N VAL A 46 -7.09 13.41 -6.33
CA VAL A 46 -6.30 13.08 -5.14
C VAL A 46 -4.84 13.45 -5.38
N GLY A 47 -4.17 14.03 -4.38
CA GLY A 47 -2.77 14.44 -4.50
C GLY A 47 -1.82 13.35 -4.05
N LEU A 48 -0.78 13.09 -4.83
CA LEU A 48 0.31 12.17 -4.49
C LEU A 48 1.52 12.96 -3.94
N PHE A 49 1.29 13.74 -2.87
CA PHE A 49 2.32 14.62 -2.30
C PHE A 49 3.42 13.84 -1.61
N HIS A 50 4.67 14.08 -1.99
CA HIS A 50 5.84 13.39 -1.46
C HIS A 50 7.02 14.35 -1.27
N HIS A 51 8.09 13.87 -0.61
CA HIS A 51 9.23 14.70 -0.23
C HIS A 51 10.51 14.45 -1.06
N GLN A 52 10.40 13.76 -2.18
CA GLN A 52 11.53 13.31 -3.00
C GLN A 52 11.62 14.06 -4.34
N GLY A 53 12.59 13.69 -5.18
CA GLY A 53 12.69 14.07 -6.59
C GLY A 53 13.81 15.03 -6.93
N CYS A 54 14.59 15.51 -5.96
CA CYS A 54 15.73 16.42 -6.19
C CYS A 54 16.84 16.16 -5.15
N CYS A 55 18.09 16.46 -5.52
CA CYS A 55 19.26 16.33 -4.63
C CYS A 55 19.38 14.95 -4.00
N GLN A 56 19.27 13.92 -4.82
CA GLN A 56 19.38 12.51 -4.44
C GLN A 56 20.36 11.77 -5.35
N LEU A 57 20.90 10.66 -4.86
CA LEU A 57 21.73 9.78 -5.67
C LEU A 57 20.93 9.14 -6.82
N PRO A 58 21.58 8.80 -7.96
CA PRO A 58 20.88 8.21 -9.12
C PRO A 58 20.03 6.97 -8.80
N VAL A 59 20.46 6.14 -7.84
CA VAL A 59 19.73 4.96 -7.40
C VAL A 59 18.40 5.32 -6.78
N ASP A 60 18.34 6.39 -6.00
CA ASP A 60 17.11 6.87 -5.38
C ASP A 60 16.23 7.65 -6.36
N LEU A 61 16.81 8.47 -7.25
CA LEU A 61 16.05 9.12 -8.32
C LEU A 61 15.37 8.12 -9.25
N LYS A 62 16.07 7.02 -9.59
CA LYS A 62 15.45 5.91 -10.33
C LYS A 62 14.30 5.30 -9.56
N ARG A 63 14.46 5.05 -8.26
CA ARG A 63 13.42 4.50 -7.39
C ARG A 63 12.20 5.41 -7.30
N VAL A 64 12.42 6.73 -7.15
CA VAL A 64 11.33 7.72 -7.16
C VAL A 64 10.58 7.69 -8.48
N THR A 65 11.31 7.68 -9.60
CA THR A 65 10.72 7.58 -10.95
C THR A 65 9.88 6.31 -11.10
N ASP A 66 10.42 5.14 -10.74
CA ASP A 66 9.72 3.85 -10.83
C ASP A 66 8.44 3.85 -9.98
N VAL A 67 8.52 4.30 -8.72
CA VAL A 67 7.36 4.31 -7.80
C VAL A 67 6.28 5.26 -8.29
N LEU A 68 6.62 6.49 -8.72
CA LEU A 68 5.64 7.45 -9.24
C LEU A 68 4.98 6.93 -10.52
N SER A 69 5.76 6.37 -11.44
CA SER A 69 5.23 5.73 -12.65
C SER A 69 4.23 4.61 -12.29
N HIS A 70 4.59 3.75 -11.35
CA HIS A 70 3.74 2.64 -10.92
C HIS A 70 2.48 3.09 -10.19
N LEU A 71 2.56 4.15 -9.35
CA LEU A 71 1.38 4.75 -8.73
C LEU A 71 0.41 5.31 -9.77
N GLY A 72 0.92 6.00 -10.81
CA GLY A 72 0.11 6.49 -11.92
C GLY A 72 -0.55 5.36 -12.71
N GLN A 73 0.12 4.22 -12.86
CA GLN A 73 -0.41 3.05 -13.54
C GLN A 73 -1.32 2.17 -12.65
N ALA A 74 -1.42 2.45 -11.33
CA ALA A 74 -2.21 1.63 -10.40
C ALA A 74 -3.69 1.54 -10.84
N PRO A 75 -4.37 0.37 -10.69
CA PRO A 75 -5.72 0.16 -11.22
C PRO A 75 -6.77 1.15 -10.69
N ASN A 76 -6.63 1.63 -9.46
CA ASN A 76 -7.55 2.59 -8.85
C ASN A 76 -7.45 4.02 -9.42
N VAL A 77 -6.35 4.32 -10.11
CA VAL A 77 -6.13 5.60 -10.80
C VAL A 77 -6.73 5.51 -12.19
N GLY A 78 -7.65 6.41 -12.52
CA GLY A 78 -8.30 6.49 -13.82
C GLY A 78 -7.56 7.39 -14.80
N ALA A 79 -6.99 8.51 -14.30
CA ALA A 79 -6.20 9.46 -15.08
C ALA A 79 -5.16 10.14 -14.20
N VAL A 80 -4.14 10.76 -14.80
CA VAL A 80 -3.04 11.40 -14.07
C VAL A 80 -2.76 12.80 -14.62
N LEU A 81 -2.61 13.78 -13.72
CA LEU A 81 -2.00 15.06 -13.99
C LEU A 81 -0.61 15.11 -13.33
N ILE A 82 0.44 15.15 -14.12
CA ILE A 82 1.80 15.33 -13.62
C ILE A 82 2.08 16.83 -13.46
N VAL A 83 2.60 17.21 -12.30
CA VAL A 83 3.02 18.60 -12.01
C VAL A 83 4.53 18.62 -11.85
N SER A 84 5.25 19.05 -12.88
CA SER A 84 6.69 19.17 -12.92
C SER A 84 7.12 20.60 -12.54
N LEU A 85 8.26 20.72 -11.85
CA LEU A 85 8.90 22.03 -11.65
C LEU A 85 9.61 22.50 -12.91
N GLY A 86 10.41 21.60 -13.54
CA GLY A 86 11.20 21.85 -14.73
C GLY A 86 12.72 21.72 -14.53
N CYS A 87 13.21 21.47 -13.28
CA CYS A 87 14.64 21.26 -12.98
C CYS A 87 14.88 20.11 -12.00
N GLU A 88 13.89 19.24 -11.81
CA GLU A 88 13.98 18.07 -10.93
C GLU A 88 14.89 16.98 -11.47
N GLY A 89 15.37 16.14 -10.56
CA GLY A 89 16.16 14.94 -10.92
C GLY A 89 15.29 13.73 -11.28
N THR A 90 13.99 13.75 -10.95
CA THR A 90 13.05 12.70 -11.35
C THR A 90 12.81 12.75 -12.85
N ASP A 91 12.79 11.59 -13.51
CA ASP A 91 12.51 11.48 -14.95
C ASP A 91 10.98 11.54 -15.22
N HIS A 92 10.45 12.77 -15.23
CA HIS A 92 9.01 13.01 -15.45
C HIS A 92 8.56 12.65 -16.88
N ALA A 93 9.46 12.69 -17.87
CA ALA A 93 9.14 12.28 -19.23
C ALA A 93 8.89 10.77 -19.31
N ARG A 94 9.76 9.97 -18.70
CA ARG A 94 9.57 8.52 -18.58
C ARG A 94 8.28 8.18 -17.81
N ILE A 95 7.99 8.88 -16.71
CA ILE A 95 6.74 8.69 -15.95
C ILE A 95 5.53 8.93 -16.88
N TYR A 96 5.54 10.02 -17.65
CA TYR A 96 4.48 10.32 -18.59
C TYR A 96 4.30 9.21 -19.65
N GLU A 97 5.39 8.80 -20.30
CA GLU A 97 5.39 7.77 -21.34
C GLU A 97 4.86 6.42 -20.83
N GLU A 98 5.31 5.97 -19.66
CA GLU A 98 4.90 4.70 -19.07
C GLU A 98 3.41 4.71 -18.64
N ILE A 99 2.90 5.84 -18.12
CA ILE A 99 1.48 5.98 -17.79
C ILE A 99 0.64 6.00 -19.07
N GLN A 100 1.05 6.75 -20.09
CA GLN A 100 0.39 6.80 -21.38
C GLN A 100 0.33 5.42 -22.06
N ALA A 101 1.44 4.68 -22.01
CA ALA A 101 1.53 3.32 -22.55
C ALA A 101 0.56 2.33 -21.85
N SER A 102 0.16 2.62 -20.60
CA SER A 102 -0.87 1.83 -19.88
C SER A 102 -2.29 2.07 -20.40
N GLY A 103 -2.49 3.01 -21.33
CA GLY A 103 -3.78 3.38 -21.92
C GLY A 103 -4.61 4.32 -21.04
N LYS A 104 -3.99 5.00 -20.06
CA LYS A 104 -4.67 5.98 -19.22
C LYS A 104 -4.49 7.40 -19.77
N PRO A 105 -5.52 8.26 -19.65
CA PRO A 105 -5.37 9.68 -19.87
C PRO A 105 -4.30 10.26 -18.93
N VAL A 106 -3.35 10.99 -19.49
CA VAL A 106 -2.28 11.65 -18.73
C VAL A 106 -1.97 13.00 -19.34
N GLU A 107 -1.90 14.04 -18.50
CA GLU A 107 -1.44 15.37 -18.86
C GLU A 107 -0.25 15.76 -17.98
N ILE A 108 0.59 16.67 -18.46
CA ILE A 108 1.72 17.24 -17.71
C ILE A 108 1.74 18.74 -17.82
N ILE A 109 2.05 19.43 -16.72
CA ILE A 109 2.30 20.87 -16.69
C ILE A 109 3.69 21.14 -16.10
N HIS A 110 4.38 22.16 -16.60
CA HIS A 110 5.70 22.58 -16.14
C HIS A 110 5.63 23.98 -15.53
N ILE A 111 5.89 24.10 -14.21
CA ILE A 111 5.73 25.35 -13.45
C ILE A 111 6.62 26.46 -14.03
N GLN A 112 7.89 26.14 -14.33
CA GLN A 112 8.85 27.11 -14.85
C GLN A 112 8.48 27.59 -16.25
N GLU A 113 8.06 26.71 -17.14
CA GLU A 113 7.65 27.05 -18.52
C GLU A 113 6.37 27.90 -18.56
N LEU A 114 5.45 27.65 -17.65
CA LEU A 114 4.20 28.43 -17.52
C LEU A 114 4.42 29.82 -16.89
N GLY A 115 5.64 30.10 -16.42
CA GLY A 115 6.00 31.40 -15.84
C GLY A 115 5.57 31.55 -14.38
N GLY A 116 5.52 30.44 -13.62
CA GLY A 116 5.38 30.45 -12.16
C GLY A 116 4.08 29.85 -11.65
N THR A 117 3.96 29.83 -10.32
CA THR A 117 2.97 29.06 -9.56
C THR A 117 1.52 29.41 -9.91
N SER A 118 1.16 30.70 -9.98
CA SER A 118 -0.22 31.12 -10.23
C SER A 118 -0.75 30.65 -11.59
N ARG A 119 0.09 30.74 -12.62
CA ARG A 119 -0.25 30.27 -13.96
C ARG A 119 -0.30 28.74 -14.03
N ALA A 120 0.62 28.07 -13.33
CA ALA A 120 0.65 26.62 -13.25
C ALA A 120 -0.59 26.08 -12.51
N VAL A 121 -1.03 26.71 -11.42
CA VAL A 121 -2.27 26.34 -10.72
C VAL A 121 -3.47 26.45 -11.67
N GLN A 122 -3.62 27.57 -12.42
CA GLN A 122 -4.74 27.71 -13.34
C GLN A 122 -4.72 26.68 -14.47
N ALA A 123 -3.56 26.48 -15.10
CA ALA A 123 -3.41 25.47 -16.16
C ALA A 123 -3.69 24.05 -15.64
N GLY A 124 -3.23 23.76 -14.39
CA GLY A 124 -3.47 22.48 -13.73
C GLY A 124 -4.93 22.25 -13.37
N ILE A 125 -5.68 23.28 -12.97
CA ILE A 125 -7.14 23.21 -12.74
C ILE A 125 -7.85 22.85 -14.04
N ASP A 126 -7.52 23.53 -15.14
CA ASP A 126 -8.13 23.29 -16.44
C ASP A 126 -7.84 21.87 -16.95
N ALA A 127 -6.61 21.38 -16.77
CA ALA A 127 -6.20 20.02 -17.10
C ALA A 127 -6.89 18.96 -16.22
N ALA A 128 -6.87 19.15 -14.91
CA ALA A 128 -7.52 18.23 -13.97
C ALA A 128 -9.04 18.14 -14.22
N GLN A 129 -9.69 19.25 -14.54
CA GLN A 129 -11.11 19.28 -14.87
C GLN A 129 -11.41 18.44 -16.13
N ARG A 130 -10.60 18.56 -17.19
CA ARG A 130 -10.75 17.73 -18.40
C ARG A 130 -10.61 16.25 -18.07
N LEU A 131 -9.55 15.87 -17.31
CA LEU A 131 -9.31 14.49 -16.92
C LEU A 131 -10.45 13.91 -16.07
N VAL A 132 -10.98 14.68 -15.12
CA VAL A 132 -12.13 14.25 -14.30
C VAL A 132 -13.37 14.03 -15.19
N GLN A 133 -13.66 14.95 -16.10
CA GLN A 133 -14.79 14.83 -17.04
C GLN A 133 -14.64 13.59 -17.93
N GLU A 134 -13.43 13.32 -18.44
CA GLU A 134 -13.15 12.18 -19.31
C GLU A 134 -13.43 10.85 -18.61
N ILE A 135 -12.96 10.68 -17.36
CA ILE A 135 -13.14 9.40 -16.65
C ILE A 135 -14.48 9.29 -15.92
N SER A 136 -15.23 10.38 -15.74
CA SER A 136 -16.49 10.38 -14.97
C SER A 136 -17.60 9.54 -15.58
N GLY A 137 -17.56 9.32 -16.90
CA GLY A 137 -18.50 8.46 -17.63
C GLY A 137 -18.28 6.97 -17.47
N LEU A 138 -17.15 6.54 -16.90
CA LEU A 138 -16.85 5.12 -16.72
C LEU A 138 -17.80 4.49 -15.70
N GLN A 139 -18.37 3.33 -16.07
CA GLN A 139 -19.25 2.56 -15.20
C GLN A 139 -18.50 1.42 -14.54
N ARG A 140 -18.92 1.03 -13.34
CA ARG A 140 -18.45 -0.21 -12.71
C ARG A 140 -18.96 -1.42 -13.50
N THR A 141 -18.08 -2.37 -13.71
CA THR A 141 -18.38 -3.65 -14.36
C THR A 141 -18.03 -4.80 -13.43
N GLU A 142 -18.64 -5.94 -13.65
CA GLU A 142 -18.34 -7.16 -12.90
C GLU A 142 -16.88 -7.60 -13.12
N ALA A 143 -16.22 -7.98 -12.05
CA ALA A 143 -14.89 -8.56 -12.04
C ALA A 143 -14.89 -9.83 -11.18
N ASP A 144 -14.08 -10.80 -11.58
CA ASP A 144 -13.85 -12.02 -10.80
C ASP A 144 -12.88 -11.73 -9.65
N ILE A 145 -13.08 -12.39 -8.50
CA ILE A 145 -12.19 -12.19 -7.34
C ILE A 145 -10.73 -12.55 -7.66
N SER A 146 -10.50 -13.45 -8.61
CA SER A 146 -9.14 -13.79 -9.07
C SER A 146 -8.41 -12.64 -9.76
N GLU A 147 -9.11 -11.56 -10.15
CA GLU A 147 -8.47 -10.35 -10.71
C GLU A 147 -7.93 -9.40 -9.61
N LEU A 148 -8.18 -9.73 -8.35
CA LEU A 148 -7.76 -8.93 -7.20
C LEU A 148 -6.27 -9.09 -6.90
N VAL A 149 -5.63 -7.95 -6.57
CA VAL A 149 -4.37 -7.87 -5.83
C VAL A 149 -4.66 -7.16 -4.51
N MET A 150 -4.62 -7.90 -3.40
CA MET A 150 -4.76 -7.34 -2.06
C MET A 150 -3.40 -7.20 -1.40
N SER A 151 -3.15 -6.09 -0.74
CA SER A 151 -1.97 -5.91 0.10
C SER A 151 -2.31 -5.99 1.59
N ILE A 152 -1.29 -6.30 2.39
CA ILE A 152 -1.43 -6.45 3.85
C ILE A 152 -0.38 -5.63 4.57
N LYS A 153 -0.80 -5.00 5.69
CA LYS A 153 0.07 -4.32 6.63
C LYS A 153 -0.36 -4.57 8.07
N CYS A 154 0.59 -4.49 9.02
CA CYS A 154 0.23 -4.29 10.43
C CYS A 154 1.00 -3.09 11.01
N GLY A 155 0.36 -2.36 11.92
CA GLY A 155 0.97 -1.19 12.58
C GLY A 155 0.26 -0.82 13.86
N GLY A 156 1.00 -0.15 14.76
CA GLY A 156 0.52 0.01 16.13
C GLY A 156 0.26 -1.34 16.79
N SER A 157 1.18 -2.30 16.59
CA SER A 157 1.02 -3.68 17.04
C SER A 157 1.09 -3.78 18.57
N ASP A 158 0.28 -4.68 19.13
CA ASP A 158 0.29 -5.13 20.51
C ASP A 158 0.05 -6.66 20.55
N THR A 159 -0.04 -7.27 21.72
CA THR A 159 -0.30 -8.71 21.84
C THR A 159 -1.60 -9.14 21.19
N THR A 160 -2.62 -8.27 21.18
CA THR A 160 -3.92 -8.58 20.58
C THR A 160 -3.88 -8.63 19.06
N SER A 161 -2.93 -7.92 18.43
CA SER A 161 -2.74 -7.96 16.97
C SER A 161 -2.38 -9.37 16.51
N GLY A 162 -1.42 -10.02 17.18
CA GLY A 162 -1.00 -11.38 16.85
C GLY A 162 -2.06 -12.45 17.11
N MET A 163 -2.89 -12.23 18.14
CA MET A 163 -3.89 -13.21 18.58
C MET A 163 -5.25 -13.08 17.87
N ALA A 164 -5.56 -11.91 17.29
CA ALA A 164 -6.87 -11.65 16.69
C ALA A 164 -6.75 -11.05 15.29
N SER A 165 -6.41 -9.77 15.13
CA SER A 165 -6.51 -9.08 13.83
C SER A 165 -5.59 -9.65 12.76
N ASN A 166 -4.37 -10.08 13.09
CA ASN A 166 -3.48 -10.73 12.12
C ASN A 166 -4.04 -12.09 11.68
N CYS A 167 -4.63 -12.87 12.61
CA CYS A 167 -5.25 -14.16 12.27
C CYS A 167 -6.46 -13.98 11.35
N VAL A 168 -7.29 -12.95 11.57
CA VAL A 168 -8.42 -12.61 10.70
C VAL A 168 -7.94 -12.25 9.29
N ILE A 169 -6.89 -11.43 9.16
CA ILE A 169 -6.31 -11.10 7.86
C ILE A 169 -5.71 -12.35 7.20
N GLY A 170 -5.04 -13.20 7.97
CA GLY A 170 -4.49 -14.47 7.49
C GLY A 170 -5.57 -15.41 6.92
N TYR A 171 -6.73 -15.48 7.56
CA TYR A 171 -7.89 -16.21 7.04
C TYR A 171 -8.33 -15.67 5.67
N VAL A 172 -8.46 -14.35 5.55
CA VAL A 172 -8.84 -13.71 4.26
C VAL A 172 -7.75 -13.93 3.20
N ALA A 173 -6.48 -13.87 3.59
CA ALA A 173 -5.36 -14.11 2.68
C ALA A 173 -5.38 -15.53 2.11
N ASP A 174 -5.58 -16.54 2.96
CA ASP A 174 -5.68 -17.93 2.53
C ASP A 174 -6.87 -18.13 1.59
N LYS A 175 -8.05 -17.59 1.94
CA LYS A 175 -9.26 -17.68 1.12
C LYS A 175 -9.08 -17.03 -0.24
N LEU A 176 -8.45 -15.86 -0.31
CA LEU A 176 -8.18 -15.16 -1.57
C LEU A 176 -7.20 -15.94 -2.47
N VAL A 177 -6.15 -16.49 -1.89
CA VAL A 177 -5.18 -17.33 -2.64
C VAL A 177 -5.88 -18.57 -3.21
N ASP A 178 -6.72 -19.23 -2.42
CA ASP A 178 -7.52 -20.39 -2.87
C ASP A 178 -8.50 -20.03 -3.99
N LEU A 179 -8.99 -18.81 -4.02
CA LEU A 179 -9.86 -18.26 -5.07
C LEU A 179 -9.08 -17.74 -6.29
N GLY A 180 -7.75 -17.89 -6.32
CA GLY A 180 -6.89 -17.51 -7.44
C GLY A 180 -6.53 -16.01 -7.49
N ALA A 181 -6.77 -15.26 -6.42
CA ALA A 181 -6.33 -13.87 -6.28
C ALA A 181 -4.83 -13.78 -5.94
N THR A 182 -4.31 -12.56 -5.91
CA THR A 182 -2.94 -12.28 -5.47
C THR A 182 -2.98 -11.54 -4.14
N VAL A 183 -2.17 -11.98 -3.20
CA VAL A 183 -1.98 -11.35 -1.90
C VAL A 183 -0.51 -10.97 -1.73
N VAL A 184 -0.24 -9.73 -1.33
CA VAL A 184 1.11 -9.21 -1.12
C VAL A 184 1.25 -8.69 0.31
N PHE A 185 2.23 -9.20 1.05
CA PHE A 185 2.56 -8.70 2.38
C PHE A 185 4.03 -8.29 2.45
N GLY A 186 4.39 -7.46 3.40
CA GLY A 186 5.74 -6.92 3.54
C GLY A 186 6.11 -6.71 5.00
N GLU A 187 6.88 -5.64 5.27
CA GLU A 187 7.44 -5.32 6.59
C GLU A 187 8.56 -6.29 6.98
N THR A 188 9.65 -6.26 6.21
CA THR A 188 10.80 -7.17 6.38
C THR A 188 11.35 -7.14 7.81
N THR A 189 11.25 -6.01 8.52
CA THR A 189 11.58 -5.91 9.95
C THR A 189 10.73 -6.82 10.85
N GLU A 190 9.54 -7.20 10.40
CA GLU A 190 8.64 -8.11 11.11
C GLU A 190 8.83 -9.58 10.74
N PHE A 191 9.91 -9.91 10.02
CA PHE A 191 10.31 -11.28 9.72
C PHE A 191 11.49 -11.72 10.59
N ILE A 192 12.22 -10.77 11.21
CA ILE A 192 13.41 -11.03 12.03
C ILE A 192 13.06 -11.98 13.17
N GLY A 193 13.73 -13.16 13.21
CA GLY A 193 13.48 -14.25 14.15
C GLY A 193 12.31 -15.17 13.78
N GLY A 194 11.58 -14.87 12.68
CA GLY A 194 10.50 -15.71 12.13
C GLY A 194 10.74 -16.09 10.66
N GLU A 195 11.85 -15.66 10.06
CA GLU A 195 12.19 -15.88 8.65
C GLU A 195 12.20 -17.35 8.25
N GLN A 196 12.65 -18.25 9.11
CA GLN A 196 12.64 -19.70 8.83
C GLN A 196 11.21 -20.25 8.65
N ILE A 197 10.21 -19.69 9.34
CA ILE A 197 8.82 -20.10 9.20
C ILE A 197 8.31 -19.73 7.81
N LEU A 198 8.63 -18.51 7.34
CA LEU A 198 8.27 -18.04 6.00
C LEU A 198 9.04 -18.82 4.92
N ALA A 199 10.35 -19.02 5.10
CA ALA A 199 11.20 -19.76 4.16
C ALA A 199 10.73 -21.21 3.94
N ARG A 200 10.28 -21.91 4.99
CA ARG A 200 9.69 -23.27 4.88
C ARG A 200 8.39 -23.29 4.07
N ARG A 201 7.65 -22.18 4.04
CA ARG A 201 6.42 -22.02 3.25
C ARG A 201 6.67 -21.59 1.81
N ALA A 202 7.91 -21.25 1.47
CA ALA A 202 8.26 -20.83 0.12
C ALA A 202 8.12 -21.99 -0.89
N VAL A 203 7.75 -21.67 -2.12
CA VAL A 203 7.79 -22.63 -3.22
C VAL A 203 9.23 -23.10 -3.41
N GLY A 204 9.44 -24.41 -3.41
CA GLY A 204 10.77 -25.03 -3.37
C GLY A 204 11.35 -25.21 -1.97
N GLY A 205 10.63 -24.80 -0.93
CA GLY A 205 11.03 -24.94 0.48
C GLY A 205 12.13 -23.99 0.92
N GLU A 206 12.62 -24.17 2.14
CA GLU A 206 13.61 -23.31 2.79
C GLU A 206 14.93 -23.18 2.00
N CYS A 207 15.39 -24.25 1.37
CA CYS A 207 16.62 -24.28 0.58
C CYS A 207 16.40 -23.86 -0.89
N GLY A 208 15.16 -23.63 -1.32
CA GLY A 208 14.85 -23.16 -2.66
C GLY A 208 15.16 -21.67 -2.87
N PRO A 209 15.15 -21.19 -4.12
CA PRO A 209 15.51 -19.79 -4.43
C PRO A 209 14.66 -18.77 -3.66
N VAL A 210 13.35 -19.02 -3.51
CA VAL A 210 12.45 -18.12 -2.77
C VAL A 210 12.73 -18.16 -1.27
N GLY A 211 12.98 -19.32 -0.69
CA GLY A 211 13.34 -19.45 0.72
C GLY A 211 14.65 -18.74 1.05
N GLN A 212 15.67 -18.91 0.20
CA GLN A 212 16.95 -18.20 0.34
C GLN A 212 16.79 -16.68 0.20
N LYS A 213 15.93 -16.22 -0.72
CA LYS A 213 15.67 -14.77 -0.88
C LYS A 213 15.00 -14.17 0.35
N ILE A 214 14.16 -14.94 1.08
CA ILE A 214 13.57 -14.49 2.35
C ILE A 214 14.65 -14.23 3.40
N TYR A 215 15.63 -15.13 3.56
CA TYR A 215 16.77 -14.91 4.45
C TYR A 215 17.60 -13.70 4.02
N GLU A 216 17.88 -13.57 2.72
CA GLU A 216 18.66 -12.45 2.17
C GLU A 216 18.05 -11.09 2.50
N ILE A 217 16.74 -10.89 2.32
CA ILE A 217 16.10 -9.60 2.61
C ILE A 217 16.12 -9.27 4.11
N VAL A 218 15.98 -10.28 4.99
CA VAL A 218 16.08 -10.09 6.43
C VAL A 218 17.51 -9.72 6.84
N GLU A 219 18.51 -10.45 6.34
CA GLU A 219 19.92 -10.11 6.58
C GLU A 219 20.26 -8.71 6.09
N ASN A 220 19.85 -8.36 4.87
CA ASN A 220 20.05 -7.02 4.32
C ASN A 220 19.42 -5.92 5.19
N MET A 221 18.25 -6.17 5.77
CA MET A 221 17.60 -5.24 6.69
C MET A 221 18.41 -5.05 7.97
N GLU A 222 18.92 -6.12 8.58
CA GLU A 222 19.80 -6.04 9.76
C GLU A 222 21.14 -5.34 9.43
N GLN A 223 21.73 -5.63 8.26
CA GLN A 223 22.99 -5.01 7.83
C GLN A 223 22.85 -3.49 7.66
N ARG A 224 21.70 -2.99 7.24
CA ARG A 224 21.45 -1.53 7.16
C ARG A 224 21.56 -0.86 8.53
N ALA A 225 21.05 -1.47 9.59
CA ALA A 225 21.21 -0.93 10.95
C ALA A 225 22.67 -1.01 11.40
N LYS A 226 23.31 -2.17 11.20
CA LYS A 226 24.73 -2.35 11.56
C LYS A 226 25.68 -1.37 10.84
N ALA A 227 25.35 -1.00 9.59
CA ALA A 227 26.14 -0.06 8.82
C ALA A 227 26.20 1.37 9.42
N VAL A 228 25.23 1.72 10.26
CA VAL A 228 25.21 2.99 11.01
C VAL A 228 25.56 2.80 12.50
N GLY A 229 26.06 1.61 12.88
CA GLY A 229 26.50 1.32 14.25
C GLY A 229 25.38 0.92 15.21
N GLU A 230 24.19 0.57 14.71
CA GLU A 230 23.01 0.27 15.52
C GLU A 230 22.56 -1.18 15.36
N ASP A 231 21.71 -1.64 16.30
CA ASP A 231 21.00 -2.92 16.24
C ASP A 231 19.50 -2.65 16.03
N MET A 232 18.86 -3.44 15.18
CA MET A 232 17.41 -3.38 14.95
C MET A 232 16.60 -3.51 16.24
N ARG A 233 17.11 -4.24 17.22
CA ARG A 233 16.52 -4.46 18.55
C ARG A 233 16.50 -3.20 19.42
N GLY A 234 17.28 -2.17 19.07
CA GLY A 234 17.20 -0.85 19.67
C GLY A 234 16.00 -0.04 19.21
N GLY A 235 15.45 -0.32 18.02
CA GLY A 235 14.31 0.40 17.43
C GLY A 235 13.01 -0.42 17.35
N GLN A 236 13.10 -1.75 17.51
CA GLN A 236 11.96 -2.66 17.43
C GLN A 236 12.03 -3.72 18.56
N PRO A 237 10.95 -3.96 19.31
CA PRO A 237 9.65 -3.28 19.29
C PRO A 237 9.75 -1.80 19.70
N THR A 238 8.86 -0.96 19.15
CA THR A 238 8.79 0.46 19.56
C THR A 238 8.30 0.59 21.01
N PRO A 239 8.52 1.73 21.69
CA PRO A 239 7.96 1.95 23.02
C PRO A 239 6.45 1.72 23.09
N GLY A 240 5.71 2.05 22.01
CA GLY A 240 4.29 1.76 21.90
C GLY A 240 3.97 0.27 21.87
N ASN A 241 4.77 -0.52 21.17
CA ASN A 241 4.61 -1.98 21.11
C ASN A 241 4.87 -2.61 22.49
N ILE A 242 5.93 -2.16 23.20
CA ILE A 242 6.26 -2.62 24.55
C ILE A 242 5.12 -2.28 25.53
N ALA A 243 4.62 -1.05 25.49
CA ALA A 243 3.45 -0.66 26.28
C ALA A 243 2.18 -1.45 25.92
N GLY A 244 2.11 -2.05 24.73
CA GLY A 244 1.09 -2.98 24.28
C GLY A 244 1.35 -4.45 24.63
N GLY A 245 2.40 -4.74 25.40
CA GLY A 245 2.71 -6.06 25.94
C GLY A 245 3.72 -6.89 25.13
N LEU A 246 4.29 -6.34 24.03
CA LEU A 246 5.33 -7.05 23.25
C LEU A 246 6.70 -6.91 23.92
N SER A 247 7.45 -8.01 24.04
CA SER A 247 8.73 -8.07 24.77
C SER A 247 9.95 -8.00 23.86
N SER A 248 9.91 -8.60 22.67
CA SER A 248 11.05 -8.68 21.76
C SER A 248 10.65 -8.55 20.30
N ILE A 249 11.64 -8.36 19.41
CA ILE A 249 11.40 -8.30 17.95
C ILE A 249 10.92 -9.65 17.43
N GLU A 250 11.43 -10.76 17.98
CA GLU A 250 11.06 -12.13 17.61
C GLU A 250 9.59 -12.39 17.99
N GLU A 251 9.15 -12.01 19.19
CA GLU A 251 7.73 -12.12 19.59
C GLU A 251 6.83 -11.29 18.68
N LYS A 252 7.24 -10.04 18.39
CA LYS A 252 6.52 -9.20 17.45
C LYS A 252 6.41 -9.85 16.08
N SER A 253 7.49 -10.43 15.55
CA SER A 253 7.54 -11.10 14.26
C SER A 253 6.64 -12.32 14.21
N LEU A 254 6.69 -13.19 15.23
CA LEU A 254 5.82 -14.38 15.30
C LEU A 254 4.33 -14.03 15.26
N GLY A 255 3.94 -12.94 15.93
CA GLY A 255 2.57 -12.43 15.82
C GLY A 255 2.26 -11.79 14.47
N ALA A 256 3.22 -11.08 13.87
CA ALA A 256 3.04 -10.35 12.62
C ALA A 256 2.89 -11.26 11.39
N ILE A 257 3.67 -12.34 11.30
CA ILE A 257 3.61 -13.28 10.15
C ILE A 257 2.27 -14.00 10.02
N MET A 258 1.48 -14.07 11.11
CA MET A 258 0.13 -14.65 11.08
C MET A 258 -0.79 -13.98 10.06
N LYS A 259 -0.58 -12.68 9.77
CA LYS A 259 -1.34 -11.92 8.76
C LYS A 259 -1.23 -12.48 7.34
N SER A 260 -0.19 -13.25 7.06
CA SER A 260 0.06 -13.86 5.74
C SER A 260 -0.64 -15.22 5.54
N GLY A 261 -1.42 -15.70 6.53
CA GLY A 261 -2.06 -17.01 6.47
C GLY A 261 -1.04 -18.16 6.37
N HIS A 262 -1.42 -19.22 5.66
CA HIS A 262 -0.67 -20.49 5.62
C HIS A 262 -0.29 -20.94 4.19
N ARG A 263 -0.77 -20.25 3.13
CA ARG A 263 -0.54 -20.66 1.74
C ARG A 263 0.93 -20.50 1.33
N PRO A 264 1.42 -21.29 0.35
CA PRO A 264 2.80 -21.22 -0.12
C PRO A 264 3.15 -19.83 -0.65
N ILE A 265 4.34 -19.33 -0.30
CA ILE A 265 4.89 -18.06 -0.78
C ILE A 265 5.51 -18.29 -2.16
N GLN A 266 5.02 -17.59 -3.17
CA GLN A 266 5.40 -17.77 -4.57
C GLN A 266 6.71 -17.07 -4.92
N GLY A 267 7.03 -15.97 -4.24
CA GLY A 267 8.24 -15.21 -4.49
C GLY A 267 8.38 -13.99 -3.61
N VAL A 268 9.47 -13.27 -3.82
CA VAL A 268 9.84 -12.03 -3.15
C VAL A 268 10.03 -10.93 -4.20
N LEU A 269 9.33 -9.83 -4.03
CA LEU A 269 9.41 -8.61 -4.84
C LEU A 269 10.33 -7.61 -4.17
N ASP A 270 11.13 -6.90 -4.94
CA ASP A 270 11.83 -5.71 -4.46
C ASP A 270 10.86 -4.53 -4.29
N TYR A 271 11.28 -3.47 -3.58
CA TYR A 271 10.40 -2.34 -3.23
C TYR A 271 9.71 -1.70 -4.45
N CYS A 272 10.39 -1.62 -5.58
CA CYS A 272 9.85 -1.01 -6.80
C CYS A 272 9.10 -1.99 -7.71
N ASP A 273 9.12 -3.31 -7.44
CA ASP A 273 8.50 -4.30 -8.31
C ASP A 273 6.96 -4.22 -8.28
N ARG A 274 6.35 -4.71 -9.35
CA ARG A 274 4.89 -4.75 -9.54
C ARG A 274 4.40 -6.19 -9.69
N ILE A 275 3.16 -6.40 -9.29
CA ILE A 275 2.38 -7.57 -9.73
C ILE A 275 1.78 -7.26 -11.11
N THR A 276 2.11 -8.07 -12.08
CA THR A 276 1.50 -8.03 -13.42
C THR A 276 0.44 -9.12 -13.57
N ASP A 277 0.86 -10.39 -13.62
CA ASP A 277 -0.02 -11.54 -13.81
C ASP A 277 0.22 -12.66 -12.78
N GLN A 278 1.14 -12.44 -11.84
CA GLN A 278 1.47 -13.40 -10.80
C GLN A 278 0.27 -13.63 -9.88
N LYS A 279 0.07 -14.89 -9.46
CA LYS A 279 -1.00 -15.32 -8.55
C LYS A 279 -0.43 -15.85 -7.25
N GLY A 280 -1.29 -15.94 -6.23
CA GLY A 280 -0.93 -16.51 -4.94
C GLY A 280 -0.34 -15.50 -3.97
N LEU A 281 0.41 -16.00 -2.98
CA LEU A 281 0.96 -15.21 -1.89
C LEU A 281 2.39 -14.75 -2.20
N TRP A 282 2.67 -13.46 -2.06
CA TRP A 282 3.95 -12.84 -2.36
C TRP A 282 4.46 -12.00 -1.19
N ILE A 283 5.76 -12.01 -0.97
CA ILE A 283 6.44 -11.04 -0.10
C ILE A 283 6.88 -9.84 -0.96
N LYS A 284 6.82 -8.64 -0.38
CA LYS A 284 7.49 -7.45 -0.91
C LYS A 284 8.46 -6.92 0.14
N ASP A 285 9.74 -6.78 -0.23
CA ASP A 285 10.75 -6.19 0.66
C ASP A 285 10.42 -4.72 0.90
N THR A 286 9.90 -4.42 2.07
CA THR A 286 9.52 -3.08 2.50
C THR A 286 9.95 -2.82 3.94
N PRO A 287 10.22 -1.55 4.31
CA PRO A 287 10.33 -1.20 5.73
C PRO A 287 8.97 -1.36 6.44
N GLY A 288 9.00 -1.36 7.78
CA GLY A 288 7.78 -1.39 8.61
C GLY A 288 7.14 -0.02 8.82
N ARG A 289 7.78 1.09 8.39
CA ARG A 289 7.24 2.44 8.55
C ARG A 289 6.05 2.66 7.61
N GLU A 290 4.93 3.17 8.17
CA GLU A 290 3.64 3.23 7.49
C GLU A 290 3.66 3.91 6.11
N PRO A 291 4.18 5.14 5.95
CA PRO A 291 4.10 5.84 4.67
C PRO A 291 4.81 5.10 3.53
N GLU A 292 6.00 4.56 3.78
CA GLU A 292 6.78 3.87 2.74
C GLU A 292 6.15 2.55 2.32
N ILE A 293 5.65 1.74 3.28
CA ILE A 293 5.01 0.48 2.88
C ILE A 293 3.68 0.71 2.19
N LEU A 294 2.85 1.66 2.64
CA LEU A 294 1.59 2.01 1.98
C LEU A 294 1.84 2.43 0.53
N THR A 295 2.86 3.29 0.31
CA THR A 295 3.29 3.74 -1.01
C THR A 295 3.78 2.57 -1.87
N GLY A 296 4.69 1.75 -1.33
CA GLY A 296 5.22 0.58 -2.04
C GLY A 296 4.13 -0.43 -2.42
N MET A 297 3.18 -0.68 -1.53
CA MET A 297 2.06 -1.60 -1.80
C MET A 297 1.08 -1.05 -2.84
N ALA A 298 0.76 0.24 -2.80
CA ALA A 298 -0.06 0.87 -3.84
C ALA A 298 0.66 0.84 -5.21
N ALA A 299 1.97 1.11 -5.25
CA ALA A 299 2.79 1.01 -6.45
C ALA A 299 2.91 -0.42 -6.99
N THR A 300 2.74 -1.45 -6.14
CA THR A 300 2.67 -2.86 -6.59
C THR A 300 1.46 -3.14 -7.48
N GLY A 301 0.44 -2.28 -7.44
CA GLY A 301 -0.81 -2.42 -8.18
C GLY A 301 -1.95 -2.99 -7.33
N ALA A 302 -1.82 -2.98 -6.00
CA ALA A 302 -2.89 -3.40 -5.10
C ALA A 302 -4.13 -2.50 -5.21
N GLN A 303 -5.30 -3.12 -5.30
CA GLN A 303 -6.57 -2.42 -5.36
C GLN A 303 -7.12 -2.07 -3.96
N VAL A 304 -6.71 -2.80 -2.93
CA VAL A 304 -7.14 -2.63 -1.54
C VAL A 304 -6.06 -3.14 -0.60
N MET A 305 -6.06 -2.60 0.62
CA MET A 305 -5.20 -3.08 1.70
C MET A 305 -6.03 -3.49 2.91
N MET A 306 -5.65 -4.59 3.57
CA MET A 306 -6.06 -4.90 4.93
C MET A 306 -4.97 -4.52 5.92
N PHE A 307 -5.34 -3.71 6.90
CA PHE A 307 -4.42 -3.15 7.88
C PHE A 307 -4.79 -3.61 9.30
N SER A 308 -3.96 -4.46 9.89
CA SER A 308 -4.09 -4.93 11.27
C SER A 308 -3.53 -3.92 12.26
N THR A 309 -4.22 -3.72 13.36
CA THR A 309 -3.73 -2.87 14.47
C THR A 309 -4.26 -3.35 15.82
N GLY A 310 -3.50 -3.13 16.88
CA GLY A 310 -3.94 -3.33 18.26
C GLY A 310 -4.11 -2.00 18.99
N ARG A 311 -3.18 -1.06 18.78
CA ARG A 311 -3.19 0.25 19.45
C ARG A 311 -3.94 1.35 18.70
N GLY A 312 -4.34 1.08 17.45
CA GLY A 312 -5.02 2.01 16.56
C GLY A 312 -4.04 2.82 15.71
N ALA A 313 -4.19 2.73 14.38
CA ALA A 313 -3.46 3.52 13.40
C ALA A 313 -4.46 4.14 12.43
N PRO A 314 -4.63 5.49 12.42
CA PRO A 314 -5.65 6.13 11.60
C PRO A 314 -5.25 6.24 10.12
N GLN A 315 -3.98 6.09 9.78
CA GLN A 315 -3.45 6.34 8.44
C GLN A 315 -4.11 5.47 7.37
N GLY A 316 -4.50 6.10 6.26
CA GLY A 316 -4.94 5.46 5.03
C GLY A 316 -4.00 5.74 3.86
N PHE A 317 -4.49 5.56 2.62
CA PHE A 317 -3.76 5.89 1.41
C PHE A 317 -4.71 6.46 0.35
N CYS A 318 -4.31 7.54 -0.33
CA CYS A 318 -5.21 8.34 -1.16
C CYS A 318 -5.72 7.63 -2.42
N THR A 319 -4.99 6.65 -2.95
CA THR A 319 -5.40 5.90 -4.16
C THR A 319 -5.79 4.45 -3.87
N MET A 320 -5.70 3.98 -2.63
CA MET A 320 -5.98 2.60 -2.28
C MET A 320 -6.79 2.54 -0.97
N PRO A 321 -8.02 2.02 -0.99
CA PRO A 321 -8.78 1.77 0.23
C PRO A 321 -8.00 0.95 1.24
N VAL A 322 -8.04 1.35 2.52
CA VAL A 322 -7.37 0.66 3.62
C VAL A 322 -8.41 0.24 4.66
N ILE A 323 -8.73 -1.05 4.70
CA ILE A 323 -9.66 -1.65 5.67
C ILE A 323 -8.89 -1.90 6.96
N LYS A 324 -9.27 -1.23 8.05
CA LYS A 324 -8.60 -1.34 9.35
C LYS A 324 -9.29 -2.33 10.27
N ILE A 325 -8.55 -3.36 10.67
CA ILE A 325 -9.01 -4.44 11.54
C ILE A 325 -8.31 -4.30 12.89
N CYS A 326 -9.07 -4.03 13.95
CA CYS A 326 -8.55 -3.81 15.29
C CYS A 326 -8.65 -5.09 16.13
N GLY A 327 -7.51 -5.55 16.68
CA GLY A 327 -7.45 -6.72 17.54
C GLY A 327 -7.79 -6.42 19.01
N ASN A 328 -7.70 -5.15 19.42
CA ASN A 328 -7.94 -4.75 20.80
C ASN A 328 -9.34 -4.15 20.96
N PRO A 329 -10.25 -4.77 21.74
CA PRO A 329 -11.62 -4.28 21.89
C PRO A 329 -11.71 -2.90 22.54
N ASN A 330 -10.79 -2.56 23.46
CA ASN A 330 -10.76 -1.26 24.11
C ASN A 330 -10.29 -0.16 23.14
N THR A 331 -9.31 -0.46 22.29
CA THR A 331 -8.88 0.46 21.24
C THR A 331 -9.99 0.67 20.22
N TYR A 332 -10.66 -0.41 19.79
CA TYR A 332 -11.80 -0.30 18.88
C TYR A 332 -12.90 0.61 19.46
N ALA A 333 -13.27 0.43 20.72
CA ALA A 333 -14.29 1.26 21.36
C ALA A 333 -13.90 2.76 21.39
N ARG A 334 -12.64 3.07 21.67
CA ARG A 334 -12.13 4.46 21.71
C ARG A 334 -11.93 5.10 20.34
N MET A 335 -11.53 4.30 19.34
CA MET A 335 -11.20 4.76 17.99
C MET A 335 -12.17 4.19 16.94
N SER A 336 -13.43 4.02 17.32
CA SER A 336 -14.45 3.42 16.45
C SER A 336 -14.67 4.17 15.14
N ASN A 337 -14.33 5.47 15.09
CA ASN A 337 -14.42 6.28 13.86
C ASN A 337 -13.28 6.00 12.87
N ASP A 338 -12.20 5.37 13.31
CA ASP A 338 -11.03 5.06 12.48
C ASP A 338 -10.93 3.57 12.11
N MET A 339 -11.54 2.68 12.90
CA MET A 339 -11.43 1.23 12.75
C MET A 339 -12.65 0.64 12.07
N ASP A 340 -12.47 -0.08 10.95
CA ASP A 340 -13.57 -0.63 10.16
C ASP A 340 -14.17 -1.88 10.79
N LEU A 341 -13.34 -2.78 11.37
CA LEU A 341 -13.77 -4.06 11.95
C LEU A 341 -13.14 -4.30 13.33
N ASN A 342 -13.96 -4.84 14.26
CA ASN A 342 -13.52 -5.26 15.59
C ASN A 342 -13.19 -6.77 15.61
N ALA A 343 -11.93 -7.14 15.52
CA ALA A 343 -11.49 -8.52 15.72
C ALA A 343 -11.30 -8.86 17.22
N GLY A 344 -11.31 -7.86 18.12
CA GLY A 344 -11.18 -8.08 19.56
C GLY A 344 -12.29 -8.92 20.17
N VAL A 345 -13.43 -9.05 19.51
CA VAL A 345 -14.55 -9.97 19.89
C VAL A 345 -14.10 -11.42 19.98
N ILE A 346 -13.02 -11.80 19.29
CA ILE A 346 -12.40 -13.14 19.37
C ILE A 346 -11.80 -13.35 20.77
N LEU A 347 -11.10 -12.37 21.30
CA LEU A 347 -10.48 -12.42 22.63
C LEU A 347 -11.52 -12.40 23.76
N GLU A 348 -12.69 -11.82 23.47
CA GLU A 348 -13.83 -11.84 24.39
C GLU A 348 -14.62 -13.17 24.33
N GLY A 349 -14.21 -14.13 23.49
CA GLY A 349 -14.90 -15.43 23.31
C GLY A 349 -16.28 -15.34 22.66
N LYS A 350 -16.59 -14.21 21.98
CA LYS A 350 -17.89 -13.96 21.34
C LYS A 350 -18.01 -14.55 19.93
N LYS A 351 -16.89 -14.59 19.21
CA LYS A 351 -16.80 -15.13 17.83
C LYS A 351 -15.47 -15.87 17.64
N SER A 352 -15.46 -16.81 16.70
CA SER A 352 -14.25 -17.48 16.23
C SER A 352 -13.47 -16.60 15.23
N ILE A 353 -12.23 -17.00 14.93
CA ILE A 353 -11.42 -16.37 13.86
C ILE A 353 -12.13 -16.52 12.51
N ASP A 354 -12.73 -17.68 12.23
CA ASP A 354 -13.41 -17.97 10.95
C ASP A 354 -14.64 -17.07 10.76
N GLU A 355 -15.45 -16.88 11.81
CA GLU A 355 -16.64 -16.01 11.75
C GLU A 355 -16.24 -14.54 11.47
N VAL A 356 -15.23 -14.02 12.19
CA VAL A 356 -14.74 -12.65 11.95
C VAL A 356 -13.98 -12.55 10.62
N GLY A 357 -13.30 -13.60 10.21
CA GLY A 357 -12.64 -13.74 8.91
C GLY A 357 -13.63 -13.63 7.75
N GLU A 358 -14.79 -14.29 7.87
CA GLU A 358 -15.86 -14.20 6.88
C GLU A 358 -16.48 -12.79 6.84
N GLU A 359 -16.69 -12.14 7.99
CA GLU A 359 -17.14 -10.74 8.04
C GLU A 359 -16.11 -9.79 7.36
N ALA A 360 -14.81 -10.03 7.59
CA ALA A 360 -13.75 -9.27 6.94
C ALA A 360 -13.73 -9.49 5.42
N PHE A 361 -13.97 -10.70 4.96
CA PHE A 361 -14.04 -11.03 3.54
C PHE A 361 -15.27 -10.38 2.87
N GLN A 362 -16.44 -10.38 3.51
CA GLN A 362 -17.62 -9.67 2.99
C GLN A 362 -17.39 -8.16 2.94
N MET A 363 -16.78 -7.57 3.98
CA MET A 363 -16.39 -6.15 3.97
C MET A 363 -15.42 -5.82 2.84
N LEU A 364 -14.48 -6.72 2.52
CA LEU A 364 -13.58 -6.60 1.38
C LEU A 364 -14.35 -6.50 0.06
N LEU A 365 -15.30 -7.40 -0.21
CA LEU A 365 -16.11 -7.40 -1.43
C LEU A 365 -16.95 -6.12 -1.57
N GLU A 366 -17.55 -5.65 -0.47
CA GLU A 366 -18.28 -4.38 -0.43
C GLU A 366 -17.34 -3.19 -0.72
N THR A 367 -16.15 -3.17 -0.11
CA THR A 367 -15.15 -2.10 -0.31
C THR A 367 -14.66 -2.07 -1.76
N LEU A 368 -14.38 -3.22 -2.35
CA LEU A 368 -14.02 -3.34 -3.77
C LEU A 368 -15.14 -2.81 -4.67
N SER A 369 -16.39 -3.05 -4.29
CA SER A 369 -17.59 -2.63 -5.05
C SER A 369 -18.02 -1.18 -4.78
N GLY A 370 -17.28 -0.44 -3.96
CA GLY A 370 -17.45 1.02 -3.81
C GLY A 370 -17.81 1.52 -2.42
N ARG A 371 -18.04 0.64 -1.43
CA ARG A 371 -18.14 1.06 -0.03
C ARG A 371 -16.86 1.78 0.38
N MET A 372 -16.98 2.96 0.95
CA MET A 372 -15.85 3.71 1.50
C MET A 372 -15.41 3.13 2.83
N THR A 373 -14.11 3.05 3.04
CA THR A 373 -13.53 2.81 4.37
C THR A 373 -13.64 4.06 5.23
N LYS A 374 -13.47 3.94 6.54
CA LYS A 374 -13.60 5.08 7.46
C LYS A 374 -12.58 6.18 7.18
N ASN A 375 -11.33 5.81 6.86
CA ASN A 375 -10.33 6.82 6.50
C ASN A 375 -10.62 7.53 5.17
N GLU A 376 -11.22 6.85 4.18
CA GLU A 376 -11.68 7.51 2.95
C GLU A 376 -12.80 8.51 3.25
N ALA A 377 -13.78 8.12 4.07
CA ALA A 377 -14.89 8.99 4.46
C ALA A 377 -14.42 10.23 5.24
N LEU A 378 -13.34 10.12 6.02
CA LEU A 378 -12.70 11.23 6.71
C LEU A 378 -11.73 12.02 5.84
N SER A 379 -11.44 11.56 4.61
CA SER A 379 -10.35 12.08 3.76
C SER A 379 -8.99 12.12 4.48
N TYR A 380 -8.74 11.14 5.35
CA TYR A 380 -7.52 11.03 6.14
C TYR A 380 -6.59 9.98 5.52
N PHE A 381 -5.62 10.43 4.72
CA PHE A 381 -4.74 9.55 3.95
C PHE A 381 -3.30 9.49 4.46
N GLY A 382 -2.90 10.44 5.31
CA GLY A 382 -1.53 10.55 5.78
C GLY A 382 -0.57 11.09 4.70
N SER A 383 0.72 10.87 4.90
CA SER A 383 1.76 11.25 3.95
C SER A 383 2.11 10.10 2.99
N ILE A 384 2.62 10.46 1.83
CA ILE A 384 3.26 9.53 0.89
C ILE A 384 4.77 9.67 1.06
N ASP A 385 5.43 8.58 1.41
CA ASP A 385 6.88 8.51 1.50
C ASP A 385 7.41 7.43 0.58
N ILE A 386 8.40 7.77 -0.23
CA ILE A 386 9.08 6.82 -1.11
C ILE A 386 10.38 6.41 -0.43
N LEU A 387 10.57 5.10 -0.25
CA LEU A 387 11.79 4.56 0.37
C LEU A 387 13.02 4.96 -0.44
N CYS A 388 13.95 5.66 0.21
CA CYS A 388 15.28 5.96 -0.29
C CYS A 388 16.33 5.22 0.55
N VAL A 389 17.46 4.89 -0.05
CA VAL A 389 18.52 4.12 0.59
C VAL A 389 19.81 4.90 0.73
N GLY A 390 20.02 5.96 -0.04
CA GLY A 390 21.17 6.84 0.03
C GLY A 390 20.91 8.10 0.86
N PRO A 391 21.99 8.87 1.14
CA PRO A 391 21.84 10.17 1.77
C PRO A 391 21.22 11.19 0.82
N VAL A 392 20.62 12.23 1.38
CA VAL A 392 20.30 13.47 0.67
C VAL A 392 21.61 14.21 0.40
N ILE A 393 21.78 14.79 -0.81
CA ILE A 393 23.01 15.46 -1.27
C ILE A 393 22.72 16.91 -1.67
#